data_410082b66ed4c431031c9b50a480f73c
#
_entry.id   410082b66ed4c431031c9b50a480f73c
#
_cell.length_a   1.000
_cell.length_b   1.000
_cell.length_c   1.000
_cell.angle_alpha   90.00
_cell.angle_beta   90.00
_cell.angle_gamma   90.00
#
_symmetry.space_group_name_H-M   'P 1'
#
loop_
_entity.id
_entity.type
_entity.pdbx_description
1 polymer ?
#
loop_
_entity_poly.entity_id
_entity_poly.type
_entity_poly.pdbx_seq_one_letter_code
_entity_poly.pdbx_strand_id
1 'polypeptide(L)'
;MAFINYNTKNRVTIFPGVHSAMEHSSQITYGHVHLDEGTVVPIHDHIHEQWTYIVEGKMEFTLNGEKQLLLPGMGAFIPSNAPHGAVAVTACTIIDVFTPVREDYKNKE
;
A
#
# COMPACT_ATOMS: atom_id res chain seq x y z
N MET A 1 7.73 -14.34 -17.71
CA MET A 1 6.29 -14.59 -17.66
C MET A 1 5.56 -13.35 -17.21
N ALA A 2 4.55 -12.90 -17.95
CA ALA A 2 3.91 -11.62 -17.72
C ALA A 2 2.51 -11.67 -17.08
N PHE A 3 1.96 -12.88 -16.87
CA PHE A 3 0.62 -13.00 -16.31
C PHE A 3 0.69 -13.38 -14.83
N ILE A 4 -0.07 -12.68 -13.99
CA ILE A 4 -0.04 -12.84 -12.53
C ILE A 4 -1.47 -12.94 -12.02
N ASN A 5 -1.72 -13.88 -11.12
CA ASN A 5 -2.98 -13.96 -10.39
C ASN A 5 -2.73 -13.53 -8.95
N TYR A 6 -3.08 -12.27 -8.66
CA TYR A 6 -2.87 -11.72 -7.31
C TYR A 6 -3.79 -12.36 -6.26
N ASN A 7 -4.87 -13.03 -6.68
CA ASN A 7 -5.75 -13.70 -5.73
C ASN A 7 -5.12 -14.97 -5.14
N THR A 8 -4.19 -15.58 -5.88
CA THR A 8 -3.54 -16.83 -5.47
C THR A 8 -2.06 -16.65 -5.12
N LYS A 9 -1.49 -15.48 -5.41
CA LYS A 9 -0.09 -15.18 -5.09
C LYS A 9 0.10 -15.14 -3.57
N ASN A 10 1.21 -15.70 -3.10
CA ASN A 10 1.57 -15.64 -1.68
C ASN A 10 1.71 -14.18 -1.24
N ARG A 11 1.23 -13.89 -0.03
CA ARG A 11 1.28 -12.54 0.54
C ARG A 11 2.36 -12.43 1.61
N VAL A 12 2.96 -11.26 1.68
CA VAL A 12 3.95 -10.89 2.70
C VAL A 12 3.29 -9.90 3.64
N THR A 13 3.43 -10.10 4.94
CA THR A 13 2.94 -9.15 5.94
C THR A 13 3.98 -8.05 6.11
N ILE A 14 3.64 -6.84 5.68
CA ILE A 14 4.53 -5.67 5.72
C ILE A 14 4.45 -4.97 7.09
N PHE A 15 3.24 -4.77 7.58
CA PHE A 15 2.92 -4.30 8.93
C PHE A 15 1.88 -5.25 9.50
N PRO A 16 1.66 -5.29 10.83
CA PRO A 16 0.56 -6.08 11.39
C PRO A 16 -0.76 -5.72 10.69
N GLY A 17 -1.45 -6.72 10.14
CA GLY A 17 -2.71 -6.55 9.43
C GLY A 17 -2.60 -6.12 7.97
N VAL A 18 -1.39 -5.90 7.45
CA VAL A 18 -1.15 -5.49 6.07
C VAL A 18 -0.49 -6.62 5.29
N HIS A 19 -1.22 -7.21 4.34
CA HIS A 19 -0.81 -8.41 3.60
C HIS A 19 -0.72 -8.09 2.12
N SER A 20 0.49 -8.04 1.58
CA SER A 20 0.76 -7.58 0.23
C SER A 20 1.22 -8.71 -0.69
N ALA A 21 0.58 -8.83 -1.84
CA ALA A 21 1.07 -9.61 -2.97
C ALA A 21 1.77 -8.66 -3.93
N MET A 22 3.08 -8.84 -4.12
CA MET A 22 3.91 -7.83 -4.77
C MET A 22 4.62 -8.40 -6.00
N GLU A 23 4.86 -7.51 -6.97
CA GLU A 23 5.73 -7.73 -8.11
C GLU A 23 6.71 -6.57 -8.19
N HIS A 24 7.93 -6.88 -8.64
CA HIS A 24 8.99 -5.89 -8.75
C HIS A 24 9.60 -5.91 -10.14
N SER A 25 9.66 -4.75 -10.78
CA SER A 25 10.46 -4.57 -11.99
C SER A 25 11.82 -3.96 -11.60
N SER A 26 12.58 -3.52 -12.59
CA SER A 26 13.82 -2.79 -12.30
C SER A 26 13.58 -1.41 -11.69
N GLN A 27 12.37 -0.85 -11.82
CA GLN A 27 12.07 0.52 -11.42
C GLN A 27 10.89 0.66 -10.48
N ILE A 28 9.98 -0.29 -10.45
CA ILE A 28 8.68 -0.17 -9.77
C ILE A 28 8.41 -1.39 -8.91
N THR A 29 7.83 -1.16 -7.73
CA THR A 29 7.15 -2.17 -6.95
C THR A 29 5.66 -1.95 -7.07
N TYR A 30 4.93 -2.97 -7.45
CA TYR A 30 3.47 -3.00 -7.53
C TYR A 30 2.95 -3.93 -6.44
N GLY A 31 2.04 -3.44 -5.61
CA GLY A 31 1.43 -4.22 -4.54
C GLY A 31 -0.07 -4.26 -4.65
N HIS A 32 -0.63 -5.46 -4.54
CA HIS A 32 -2.05 -5.70 -4.32
C HIS A 32 -2.19 -6.08 -2.85
N VAL A 33 -2.80 -5.21 -2.06
CA VAL A 33 -2.69 -5.24 -0.61
C VAL A 33 -4.05 -5.44 0.03
N HIS A 34 -4.13 -6.39 0.95
CA HIS A 34 -5.29 -6.57 1.83
C HIS A 34 -4.94 -6.02 3.21
N LEU A 35 -5.84 -5.23 3.80
CA LEU A 35 -5.73 -4.76 5.18
C LEU A 35 -6.90 -5.30 5.98
N ASP A 36 -6.58 -5.84 7.16
CA ASP A 36 -7.62 -6.28 8.10
C ASP A 36 -8.34 -5.06 8.67
N GLU A 37 -9.62 -5.21 8.99
CA GLU A 37 -10.39 -4.16 9.64
C GLU A 37 -9.69 -3.70 10.92
N GLY A 38 -9.60 -2.38 11.12
CA GLY A 38 -8.98 -1.79 12.29
C GLY A 38 -7.45 -1.69 12.23
N THR A 39 -6.84 -2.15 11.14
CA THR A 39 -5.39 -2.05 10.99
C THR A 39 -4.94 -0.60 11.02
N VAL A 40 -3.90 -0.32 11.81
CA VAL A 40 -3.25 0.98 11.86
C VAL A 40 -1.88 0.86 11.22
N VAL A 41 -1.67 1.58 10.12
CA VAL A 41 -0.33 1.80 9.55
C VAL A 41 0.18 3.10 10.16
N PRO A 42 1.21 3.03 11.04
CA PRO A 42 1.68 4.22 11.73
C PRO A 42 2.27 5.24 10.75
N ILE A 43 2.32 6.49 11.16
CA ILE A 43 2.94 7.56 10.38
C ILE A 43 4.41 7.20 10.15
N HIS A 44 4.82 7.20 8.90
CA HIS A 44 6.17 6.88 8.46
C HIS A 44 6.47 7.61 7.17
N ASP A 45 7.71 7.54 6.74
CA ASP A 45 8.12 8.08 5.44
C ASP A 45 9.13 7.14 4.77
N HIS A 46 9.34 7.35 3.50
CA HIS A 46 10.32 6.62 2.70
C HIS A 46 10.71 7.45 1.48
N ILE A 47 11.86 7.13 0.89
CA ILE A 47 12.35 7.87 -0.29
C ILE A 47 11.50 7.63 -1.54
N HIS A 48 10.76 6.54 -1.57
CA HIS A 48 9.95 6.16 -2.73
C HIS A 48 8.74 7.07 -2.87
N GLU A 49 8.44 7.47 -4.09
CA GLU A 49 7.12 8.00 -4.42
C GLU A 49 6.14 6.84 -4.39
N GLN A 50 4.90 7.11 -3.97
CA GLN A 50 3.89 6.09 -3.84
C GLN A 50 2.56 6.60 -4.39
N TRP A 51 1.90 5.75 -5.19
CA TRP A 51 0.50 5.94 -5.57
C TRP A 51 -0.31 4.87 -4.88
N THR A 52 -1.40 5.27 -4.23
CA THR A 52 -2.33 4.36 -3.56
C THR A 52 -3.71 4.51 -4.16
N TYR A 53 -4.36 3.39 -4.45
CA TYR A 53 -5.71 3.35 -5.02
C TYR A 53 -6.57 2.40 -4.19
N ILE A 54 -7.76 2.87 -3.77
CA ILE A 54 -8.69 2.05 -2.99
C ILE A 54 -9.57 1.25 -3.94
N VAL A 55 -9.46 -0.08 -3.88
CA VAL A 55 -10.31 -0.99 -4.64
C VAL A 55 -11.59 -1.29 -3.86
N GLU A 56 -11.47 -1.61 -2.57
CA GLU A 56 -12.56 -1.94 -1.67
C GLU A 56 -12.30 -1.40 -0.28
N GLY A 57 -13.37 -1.11 0.44
CA GLY A 57 -13.31 -0.71 1.82
C GLY A 57 -13.17 0.78 2.01
N LYS A 58 -13.00 1.18 3.27
CA LYS A 58 -12.87 2.59 3.70
C LYS A 58 -11.58 2.74 4.48
N MET A 59 -10.78 3.71 4.10
CA MET A 59 -9.48 3.96 4.70
C MET A 59 -9.35 5.43 5.09
N GLU A 60 -9.08 5.71 6.36
CA GLU A 60 -8.70 7.05 6.79
C GLU A 60 -7.21 7.23 6.54
N PHE A 61 -6.87 8.09 5.61
CA PHE A 61 -5.49 8.31 5.18
C PHE A 61 -4.99 9.65 5.70
N THR A 62 -3.76 9.66 6.24
CA THR A 62 -3.10 10.89 6.70
C THR A 62 -1.87 11.12 5.83
N LEU A 63 -1.77 12.30 5.23
CA LEU A 63 -0.66 12.71 4.38
C LEU A 63 -0.25 14.13 4.76
N ASN A 64 1.00 14.31 5.19
CA ASN A 64 1.52 15.61 5.64
C ASN A 64 0.60 16.27 6.68
N GLY A 65 0.05 15.47 7.60
CA GLY A 65 -0.84 15.94 8.65
C GLY A 65 -2.30 16.14 8.24
N GLU A 66 -2.63 16.05 6.97
CA GLU A 66 -4.00 16.16 6.48
C GLU A 66 -4.66 14.80 6.45
N LYS A 67 -5.86 14.69 7.04
CA LYS A 67 -6.64 13.45 7.05
C LYS A 67 -7.76 13.50 6.04
N GLN A 68 -7.97 12.38 5.35
CA GLN A 68 -9.11 12.22 4.46
C GLN A 68 -9.59 10.79 4.47
N LEU A 69 -10.90 10.59 4.45
CA LEU A 69 -11.50 9.27 4.26
C LEU A 69 -11.48 8.94 2.77
N LEU A 70 -10.79 7.87 2.41
CA LEU A 70 -10.71 7.38 1.05
C LEU A 70 -11.70 6.23 0.87
N LEU A 71 -12.50 6.31 -0.18
CA LEU A 71 -13.50 5.34 -0.58
C LEU A 71 -13.07 4.68 -1.89
N PRO A 72 -13.71 3.56 -2.29
CA PRO A 72 -13.37 2.92 -3.58
C PRO A 72 -13.40 3.90 -4.75
N GLY A 73 -12.35 3.86 -5.57
CA GLY A 73 -12.15 4.79 -6.68
C GLY A 73 -11.34 6.02 -6.32
N MET A 74 -11.08 6.24 -5.02
CA MET A 74 -10.23 7.33 -4.55
C MET A 74 -8.82 6.82 -4.26
N GLY A 75 -7.86 7.74 -4.19
CA GLY A 75 -6.50 7.39 -3.88
C GLY A 75 -5.68 8.58 -3.41
N ALA A 76 -4.39 8.35 -3.26
CA ALA A 76 -3.44 9.37 -2.81
C ALA A 76 -2.13 9.25 -3.57
N PHE A 77 -1.50 10.39 -3.84
CA PHE A 77 -0.11 10.43 -4.26
C PHE A 77 0.74 10.89 -3.09
N ILE A 78 1.72 10.08 -2.74
CA ILE A 78 2.64 10.34 -1.63
C ILE A 78 4.00 10.71 -2.22
N PRO A 79 4.41 11.99 -2.15
CA PRO A 79 5.74 12.39 -2.59
C PRO A 79 6.84 11.72 -1.78
N SER A 80 8.03 11.67 -2.35
CA SER A 80 9.23 11.17 -1.64
C SER A 80 9.36 11.85 -0.27
N ASN A 81 9.56 11.05 0.78
CA ASN A 81 9.77 11.48 2.16
C ASN A 81 8.58 12.18 2.83
N ALA A 82 7.39 12.21 2.21
CA ALA A 82 6.21 12.81 2.83
C ALA A 82 5.69 11.88 3.94
N PRO A 83 5.51 12.36 5.18
CA PRO A 83 4.94 11.54 6.26
C PRO A 83 3.51 11.13 5.94
N HIS A 84 3.21 9.85 6.13
CA HIS A 84 1.88 9.32 5.86
C HIS A 84 1.59 8.08 6.70
N GLY A 85 0.32 7.82 6.87
CA GLY A 85 -0.18 6.63 7.55
C GLY A 85 -1.64 6.44 7.25
N ALA A 86 -2.23 5.37 7.78
CA ALA A 86 -3.61 5.04 7.47
C ALA A 86 -4.25 4.19 8.56
N VAL A 87 -5.58 4.24 8.62
CA VAL A 87 -6.39 3.33 9.42
C VAL A 87 -7.41 2.67 8.49
N ALA A 88 -7.44 1.35 8.46
CA ALA A 88 -8.47 0.60 7.74
C ALA A 88 -9.74 0.61 8.57
N VAL A 89 -10.68 1.50 8.24
CA VAL A 89 -11.95 1.61 8.97
C VAL A 89 -12.76 0.33 8.79
N THR A 90 -12.73 -0.23 7.59
CA THR A 90 -13.22 -1.58 7.29
C THR A 90 -12.05 -2.38 6.74
N ALA A 91 -12.24 -3.68 6.52
CA ALA A 91 -11.27 -4.43 5.71
C ALA A 91 -11.14 -3.74 4.35
N CYS A 92 -9.92 -3.63 3.85
CA CYS A 92 -9.63 -2.91 2.61
C CYS A 92 -8.83 -3.78 1.64
N THR A 93 -9.03 -3.51 0.35
CA THR A 93 -8.14 -3.94 -0.71
C THR A 93 -7.66 -2.68 -1.43
N ILE A 94 -6.35 -2.52 -1.52
CA ILE A 94 -5.74 -1.36 -2.16
C ILE A 94 -4.66 -1.79 -3.14
N ILE A 95 -4.32 -0.90 -4.05
CA ILE A 95 -3.16 -1.05 -4.93
C ILE A 95 -2.17 0.03 -4.56
N ASP A 96 -0.92 -0.37 -4.30
CA ASP A 96 0.20 0.53 -4.07
C ASP A 96 1.22 0.38 -5.18
N VAL A 97 1.69 1.50 -5.71
CA VAL A 97 2.77 1.53 -6.70
C VAL A 97 3.89 2.42 -6.15
N PHE A 98 5.10 1.87 -6.10
CA PHE A 98 6.28 2.57 -5.58
C PHE A 98 7.33 2.73 -6.66
N THR A 99 8.01 3.88 -6.68
CA THR A 99 9.19 4.11 -7.50
C THR A 99 10.22 4.94 -6.72
N PRO A 100 11.49 4.55 -6.68
CA PRO A 100 12.08 3.35 -7.24
C PRO A 100 11.59 2.06 -6.57
N VAL A 101 12.06 0.93 -7.06
CA VAL A 101 11.67 -0.38 -6.52
C VAL A 101 11.99 -0.48 -5.03
N ARG A 102 11.07 -1.12 -4.28
CA ARG A 102 11.22 -1.34 -2.83
C ARG A 102 12.13 -2.53 -2.57
N GLU A 103 13.44 -2.30 -2.48
CA GLU A 103 14.39 -3.37 -2.18
C GLU A 103 14.13 -3.99 -0.81
N ASP A 104 13.72 -3.19 0.16
CA ASP A 104 13.36 -3.65 1.49
C ASP A 104 12.18 -4.63 1.46
N TYR A 105 11.20 -4.39 0.58
CA TYR A 105 10.06 -5.31 0.43
C TYR A 105 10.46 -6.58 -0.32
N LYS A 106 11.32 -6.48 -1.33
CA LYS A 106 11.86 -7.66 -2.02
C LYS A 106 12.54 -8.61 -1.02
N ASN A 107 13.27 -8.06 -0.06
CA ASN A 107 14.01 -8.86 0.92
C ASN A 107 13.09 -9.54 1.94
N LYS A 108 11.82 -9.19 2.01
CA LYS A 108 10.82 -9.86 2.87
C LYS A 108 10.20 -11.09 2.22
N GLU A 109 10.34 -11.26 0.93
CA GLU A 109 9.72 -12.35 0.17
C GLU A 109 10.46 -13.68 0.30
#